data_9c5deff765e31a95df0f3712283b4b93
#
_entry.id   9c5deff765e31a95df0f3712283b4b93
#
_cell.length_a   1.000
_cell.length_b   1.000
_cell.length_c   1.000
_cell.angle_alpha   90.00
_cell.angle_beta   90.00
_cell.angle_gamma   90.00
#
_symmetry.space_group_name_H-M   'P 1'
#
loop_
_entity.id
_entity.type
_entity.pdbx_description
1 polymer ?
#
loop_
_entity_poly.entity_id
_entity_poly.type
_entity_poly.pdbx_seq_one_letter_code
_entity_poly.pdbx_strand_id
1 'polypeptide(L)'
;VISTSGLNLNVPMHAEYDMLTDVLKGKTEADRYFVAIWELDDREEVYDQANWIKANPLFSEPHVKQRMTEKIQADVDLAIKQNNLIPVLVKNFNMWLQASEDSYISADDWAAGKLAKVPDLHNRDAYIGIDLSKSNDLTAVSWLIPIGNGQFYCDSHSFVGTKYGLDSKIKRDGIDYRSMERAGE
;
A
#
# COMPACT_ATOMS: atom_id res chain seq x y z
N VAL A 1 -7.83 -16.50 15.48
CA VAL A 1 -7.80 -15.77 14.20
C VAL A 1 -6.64 -16.31 13.38
N ILE A 2 -6.81 -16.52 12.10
CA ILE A 2 -5.73 -16.79 11.13
C ILE A 2 -5.81 -15.67 10.10
N SER A 3 -4.71 -14.96 9.90
CA SER A 3 -4.66 -13.81 8.99
C SER A 3 -3.27 -13.66 8.37
N THR A 4 -3.18 -12.85 7.33
CA THR A 4 -1.93 -12.34 6.78
C THR A 4 -1.76 -10.87 7.14
N SER A 5 -0.57 -10.34 6.97
CA SER A 5 -0.24 -8.92 7.12
C SER A 5 -0.96 -8.02 6.10
N GLY A 6 -0.76 -6.73 6.19
CA GLY A 6 -1.38 -5.74 5.32
C GLY A 6 -0.54 -4.49 5.14
N LEU A 7 -1.12 -3.51 4.43
CA LEU A 7 -0.46 -2.25 4.04
C LEU A 7 -0.94 -1.04 4.85
N ASN A 8 -1.73 -1.26 5.89
CA ASN A 8 -2.23 -0.18 6.74
C ASN A 8 -1.95 -0.53 8.19
N LEU A 9 -1.02 0.18 8.81
CA LEU A 9 -0.66 0.00 10.21
C LEU A 9 -1.70 0.60 11.19
N ASN A 10 -2.63 1.41 10.70
CA ASN A 10 -3.67 2.05 11.52
C ASN A 10 -4.97 1.23 11.57
N VAL A 11 -4.87 -0.09 11.50
CA VAL A 11 -6.03 -0.99 11.58
C VAL A 11 -6.03 -1.77 12.91
N PRO A 12 -7.21 -2.16 13.43
CA PRO A 12 -7.30 -2.94 14.67
C PRO A 12 -6.47 -4.22 14.65
N MET A 13 -6.33 -4.86 13.49
CA MET A 13 -5.53 -6.08 13.35
C MET A 13 -4.05 -5.85 13.56
N HIS A 14 -3.50 -4.69 13.16
CA HIS A 14 -2.10 -4.35 13.43
C HIS A 14 -1.88 -4.06 14.92
N ALA A 15 -2.80 -3.35 15.57
CA ALA A 15 -2.72 -3.12 17.02
C ALA A 15 -2.77 -4.44 17.81
N GLU A 16 -3.57 -5.42 17.36
CA GLU A 16 -3.58 -6.77 17.95
C GLU A 16 -2.25 -7.50 17.68
N TYR A 17 -1.70 -7.40 16.48
CA TYR A 17 -0.38 -7.95 16.14
C TYR A 17 0.72 -7.40 17.05
N ASP A 18 0.76 -6.08 17.31
CA ASP A 18 1.73 -5.46 18.22
C ASP A 18 1.61 -6.01 19.63
N MET A 19 0.38 -6.10 20.17
CA MET A 19 0.11 -6.69 21.48
C MET A 19 0.57 -8.15 21.53
N LEU A 20 0.26 -8.95 20.53
CA LEU A 20 0.62 -10.37 20.48
C LEU A 20 2.14 -10.57 20.32
N THR A 21 2.81 -9.68 19.58
CA THR A 21 4.27 -9.65 19.48
C THR A 21 4.92 -9.38 20.83
N ASP A 22 4.34 -8.50 21.64
CA ASP A 22 4.82 -8.23 23.01
C ASP A 22 4.60 -9.44 23.95
N VAL A 23 3.53 -10.22 23.73
CA VAL A 23 3.34 -11.52 24.43
C VAL A 23 4.45 -12.50 24.05
N LEU A 24 4.76 -12.66 22.74
CA LEU A 24 5.85 -13.55 22.28
C LEU A 24 7.22 -13.11 22.82
N LYS A 25 7.44 -11.81 22.98
CA LYS A 25 8.69 -11.25 23.53
C LYS A 25 8.73 -11.30 25.08
N GLY A 26 7.70 -11.83 25.72
CA GLY A 26 7.61 -11.94 27.19
C GLY A 26 7.43 -10.60 27.91
N LYS A 27 7.03 -9.53 27.22
CA LYS A 27 6.77 -8.23 27.82
C LYS A 27 5.37 -8.14 28.45
N THR A 28 4.44 -8.97 27.96
CA THR A 28 3.05 -9.02 28.42
C THR A 28 2.67 -10.46 28.72
N GLU A 29 2.11 -10.73 29.89
CA GLU A 29 1.58 -12.05 30.26
C GLU A 29 0.18 -12.23 29.67
N ALA A 30 -0.05 -13.34 28.96
CA ALA A 30 -1.33 -13.67 28.38
C ALA A 30 -1.51 -15.20 28.23
N ASP A 31 -1.54 -15.91 29.35
CA ASP A 31 -1.54 -17.39 29.45
C ASP A 31 -2.67 -18.08 28.68
N ARG A 32 -3.74 -17.35 28.34
CA ARG A 32 -4.88 -17.88 27.60
C ARG A 32 -4.77 -17.69 26.08
N TYR A 33 -3.70 -17.04 25.62
CA TYR A 33 -3.48 -16.81 24.18
C TYR A 33 -2.43 -17.77 23.65
N PHE A 34 -2.78 -18.53 22.64
CA PHE A 34 -1.80 -19.18 21.80
C PHE A 34 -1.45 -18.23 20.66
N VAL A 35 -0.18 -17.85 20.58
CA VAL A 35 0.30 -16.91 19.56
C VAL A 35 1.37 -17.60 18.72
N ALA A 36 1.23 -17.50 17.41
CA ALA A 36 2.23 -17.94 16.46
C ALA A 36 2.27 -16.94 15.30
N ILE A 37 3.42 -16.35 15.07
CA ILE A 37 3.65 -15.36 14.01
C ILE A 37 4.81 -15.87 13.16
N TRP A 38 4.59 -15.96 11.86
CA TRP A 38 5.59 -16.35 10.86
C TRP A 38 5.74 -15.25 9.84
N GLU A 39 6.85 -14.55 9.88
CA GLU A 39 7.18 -13.43 9.02
C GLU A 39 8.71 -13.35 8.81
N LEU A 40 9.18 -12.58 7.84
CA LEU A 40 10.59 -12.21 7.79
C LEU A 40 10.89 -11.15 8.86
N ASP A 41 12.11 -11.18 9.38
CA ASP A 41 12.58 -10.18 10.36
C ASP A 41 12.96 -8.86 9.67
N ASP A 42 13.46 -8.95 8.44
CA ASP A 42 13.89 -7.81 7.64
C ASP A 42 13.49 -7.96 6.18
N ARG A 43 13.27 -6.83 5.51
CA ARG A 43 12.88 -6.78 4.10
C ARG A 43 13.94 -7.38 3.17
N GLU A 44 15.21 -7.20 3.50
CA GLU A 44 16.33 -7.71 2.69
C GLU A 44 16.42 -9.24 2.70
N GLU A 45 15.81 -9.89 3.68
CA GLU A 45 15.74 -11.35 3.75
C GLU A 45 14.95 -12.01 2.60
N VAL A 46 14.16 -11.22 1.87
CA VAL A 46 13.46 -11.69 0.66
C VAL A 46 14.40 -12.22 -0.41
N TYR A 47 15.64 -11.72 -0.45
CA TYR A 47 16.64 -12.12 -1.42
C TYR A 47 17.40 -13.41 -1.04
N ASP A 48 17.21 -13.90 0.19
CA ASP A 48 17.86 -15.13 0.67
C ASP A 48 16.82 -16.22 1.00
N GLN A 49 16.76 -17.24 0.13
CA GLN A 49 15.83 -18.37 0.30
C GLN A 49 15.97 -19.10 1.63
N ALA A 50 17.15 -19.01 2.29
CA ALA A 50 17.36 -19.65 3.58
C ALA A 50 16.47 -19.03 4.68
N ASN A 51 16.13 -17.76 4.55
CA ASN A 51 15.28 -17.04 5.50
C ASN A 51 13.76 -17.27 5.27
N TRP A 52 13.37 -17.76 4.10
CA TRP A 52 11.94 -17.88 3.75
C TRP A 52 11.15 -18.83 4.65
N ILE A 53 11.83 -19.75 5.32
CA ILE A 53 11.21 -20.64 6.32
C ILE A 53 10.62 -19.86 7.51
N LYS A 54 11.14 -18.67 7.82
CA LYS A 54 10.63 -17.82 8.90
C LYS A 54 9.16 -17.43 8.66
N ALA A 55 8.84 -17.12 7.41
CA ALA A 55 7.48 -16.73 7.00
C ALA A 55 6.65 -17.93 6.50
N ASN A 56 7.30 -19.05 6.19
CA ASN A 56 6.65 -20.22 5.58
C ASN A 56 6.99 -21.49 6.37
N PRO A 57 6.35 -21.75 7.52
CA PRO A 57 6.70 -22.86 8.41
C PRO A 57 6.56 -24.25 7.74
N LEU A 58 5.72 -24.37 6.70
CA LEU A 58 5.59 -25.59 5.91
C LEU A 58 6.86 -25.96 5.12
N PHE A 59 7.86 -25.08 5.07
CA PHE A 59 9.18 -25.40 4.50
C PHE A 59 9.95 -26.43 5.33
N SER A 60 9.50 -26.79 6.52
CA SER A 60 9.98 -27.94 7.27
C SER A 60 9.71 -29.26 6.53
N GLU A 61 8.71 -29.30 5.65
CA GLU A 61 8.33 -30.46 4.85
C GLU A 61 9.03 -30.42 3.48
N PRO A 62 9.95 -31.37 3.16
CA PRO A 62 10.79 -31.27 1.95
C PRO A 62 10.01 -31.16 0.63
N HIS A 63 8.92 -31.91 0.48
CA HIS A 63 8.11 -31.90 -0.75
C HIS A 63 7.35 -30.56 -0.93
N VAL A 64 6.92 -29.97 0.18
CA VAL A 64 6.25 -28.67 0.18
C VAL A 64 7.26 -27.58 -0.11
N LYS A 65 8.42 -27.64 0.55
CA LYS A 65 9.52 -26.69 0.38
C LYS A 65 9.92 -26.54 -1.08
N GLN A 66 10.21 -27.66 -1.76
CA GLN A 66 10.65 -27.61 -3.16
C GLN A 66 9.67 -26.86 -4.05
N ARG A 67 8.38 -27.27 -4.04
CA ARG A 67 7.34 -26.68 -4.88
C ARG A 67 7.05 -25.24 -4.55
N MET A 68 7.02 -24.89 -3.24
CA MET A 68 6.73 -23.52 -2.82
C MET A 68 7.91 -22.59 -3.11
N THR A 69 9.15 -23.07 -2.95
CA THR A 69 10.34 -22.27 -3.27
C THR A 69 10.34 -21.85 -4.73
N GLU A 70 10.07 -22.77 -5.66
CA GLU A 70 10.02 -22.45 -7.09
C GLU A 70 8.95 -21.38 -7.40
N LYS A 71 7.77 -21.52 -6.78
CA LYS A 71 6.68 -20.54 -6.96
C LYS A 71 7.05 -19.17 -6.38
N ILE A 72 7.51 -19.13 -5.13
CA ILE A 72 7.85 -17.87 -4.45
C ILE A 72 9.03 -17.20 -5.18
N GLN A 73 10.01 -17.98 -5.67
CA GLN A 73 11.10 -17.41 -6.45
C GLN A 73 10.61 -16.72 -7.72
N ALA A 74 9.68 -17.34 -8.44
CA ALA A 74 9.08 -16.71 -9.62
C ALA A 74 8.35 -15.41 -9.29
N ASP A 75 7.62 -15.38 -8.17
CA ASP A 75 6.92 -14.19 -7.69
C ASP A 75 7.94 -13.08 -7.29
N VAL A 76 9.02 -13.43 -6.61
CA VAL A 76 10.11 -12.51 -6.23
C VAL A 76 10.81 -11.96 -7.48
N ASP A 77 11.19 -12.81 -8.43
CA ASP A 77 11.86 -12.39 -9.67
C ASP A 77 10.98 -11.44 -10.49
N LEU A 78 9.68 -11.69 -10.52
CA LEU A 78 8.73 -10.81 -11.19
C LEU A 78 8.62 -9.46 -10.46
N ALA A 79 8.53 -9.49 -9.14
CA ALA A 79 8.45 -8.29 -8.31
C ALA A 79 9.70 -7.41 -8.45
N ILE A 80 10.89 -8.01 -8.52
CA ILE A 80 12.16 -7.32 -8.77
C ILE A 80 12.13 -6.65 -10.16
N LYS A 81 11.70 -7.36 -11.20
CA LYS A 81 11.59 -6.81 -12.56
C LYS A 81 10.61 -5.66 -12.65
N GLN A 82 9.56 -5.68 -11.86
CA GLN A 82 8.54 -4.63 -11.77
C GLN A 82 8.92 -3.50 -10.81
N ASN A 83 10.06 -3.62 -10.12
CA ASN A 83 10.48 -2.72 -9.04
C ASN A 83 9.38 -2.53 -7.97
N ASN A 84 8.65 -3.60 -7.67
CA ASN A 84 7.58 -3.58 -6.69
C ASN A 84 7.56 -4.89 -5.89
N LEU A 85 8.23 -4.90 -4.75
CA LEU A 85 8.32 -6.05 -3.83
C LEU A 85 7.14 -6.14 -2.85
N ILE A 86 6.34 -5.09 -2.69
CA ILE A 86 5.29 -5.01 -1.67
C ILE A 86 4.33 -6.21 -1.72
N PRO A 87 3.75 -6.57 -2.89
CA PRO A 87 2.78 -7.67 -2.93
C PRO A 87 3.39 -9.00 -2.45
N VAL A 88 4.66 -9.22 -2.75
CA VAL A 88 5.37 -10.45 -2.35
C VAL A 88 5.70 -10.43 -0.86
N LEU A 89 6.20 -9.30 -0.34
CA LEU A 89 6.50 -9.14 1.08
C LEU A 89 5.26 -9.34 1.96
N VAL A 90 4.12 -8.82 1.55
CA VAL A 90 2.86 -8.98 2.28
C VAL A 90 2.30 -10.39 2.14
N LYS A 91 2.19 -10.93 0.91
CA LYS A 91 1.47 -12.18 0.65
C LYS A 91 2.29 -13.42 0.95
N ASN A 92 3.59 -13.41 0.63
CA ASN A 92 4.45 -14.59 0.73
C ASN A 92 5.28 -14.59 2.01
N PHE A 93 5.48 -13.40 2.60
CA PHE A 93 6.38 -13.24 3.74
C PHE A 93 5.74 -12.56 4.96
N ASN A 94 4.45 -12.26 4.91
CA ASN A 94 3.64 -11.75 6.01
C ASN A 94 4.16 -10.46 6.68
N MET A 95 4.96 -9.68 5.97
CA MET A 95 5.49 -8.43 6.52
C MET A 95 4.42 -7.35 6.55
N TRP A 96 4.26 -6.70 7.70
CA TRP A 96 3.49 -5.48 7.80
C TRP A 96 4.27 -4.32 7.20
N LEU A 97 3.68 -3.64 6.23
CA LEU A 97 4.31 -2.52 5.54
C LEU A 97 3.38 -1.31 5.59
N GLN A 98 3.97 -0.14 5.71
CA GLN A 98 3.20 1.09 5.59
C GLN A 98 3.16 1.49 4.11
N ALA A 99 1.96 1.68 3.57
CA ALA A 99 1.78 2.03 2.15
C ALA A 99 2.53 3.33 1.74
N SER A 100 2.87 4.19 2.73
CA SER A 100 3.64 5.40 2.50
C SER A 100 5.11 5.17 2.14
N GLU A 101 5.69 4.00 2.48
CA GLU A 101 7.09 3.71 2.17
C GLU A 101 7.31 3.28 0.72
N ASP A 102 6.24 2.82 0.06
CA ASP A 102 6.26 2.40 -1.33
C ASP A 102 5.16 3.12 -2.15
N SER A 103 5.07 4.40 -1.99
CA SER A 103 4.25 5.24 -2.87
C SER A 103 4.69 5.03 -4.33
N TYR A 104 3.73 4.96 -5.25
CA TYR A 104 3.99 4.88 -6.70
C TYR A 104 4.98 5.97 -7.17
N ILE A 105 4.95 7.13 -6.50
CA ILE A 105 5.89 8.24 -6.69
C ILE A 105 6.46 8.59 -5.32
N SER A 106 7.78 8.75 -5.21
CA SER A 106 8.40 9.22 -3.97
C SER A 106 7.93 10.65 -3.63
N ALA A 107 7.96 11.01 -2.35
CA ALA A 107 7.60 12.37 -1.93
C ALA A 107 8.51 13.42 -2.57
N ASP A 108 9.78 13.09 -2.79
CA ASP A 108 10.76 13.97 -3.42
C ASP A 108 10.49 14.15 -4.92
N ASP A 109 10.17 13.08 -5.64
CA ASP A 109 9.79 13.15 -7.05
C ASP A 109 8.49 13.92 -7.25
N TRP A 110 7.51 13.71 -6.36
CA TRP A 110 6.27 14.48 -6.35
C TRP A 110 6.54 15.97 -6.12
N ALA A 111 7.37 16.31 -5.12
CA ALA A 111 7.74 17.68 -4.83
C ALA A 111 8.54 18.31 -5.97
N ALA A 112 9.43 17.55 -6.62
CA ALA A 112 10.21 18.02 -7.78
C ALA A 112 9.31 18.30 -9.01
N GLY A 113 8.17 17.63 -9.12
CA GLY A 113 7.16 17.85 -10.16
C GLY A 113 6.37 19.15 -9.98
N LYS A 114 6.47 19.83 -8.81
CA LYS A 114 5.70 21.03 -8.52
C LYS A 114 6.13 22.21 -9.37
N LEU A 115 5.21 22.75 -10.15
CA LEU A 115 5.43 23.97 -10.92
C LEU A 115 5.43 25.21 -10.01
N ALA A 116 6.41 26.09 -10.20
CA ALA A 116 6.45 27.38 -9.49
C ALA A 116 5.29 28.30 -9.91
N LYS A 117 4.81 28.15 -11.13
CA LYS A 117 3.68 28.89 -11.69
C LYS A 117 2.98 28.03 -12.75
N VAL A 118 1.65 28.02 -12.70
CA VAL A 118 0.85 27.37 -13.77
C VAL A 118 1.11 28.13 -15.08
N PRO A 119 1.50 27.40 -16.16
CA PRO A 119 1.74 28.02 -17.47
C PRO A 119 0.42 28.46 -18.10
N ASP A 120 0.50 29.22 -19.20
CA ASP A 120 -0.67 29.52 -20.02
C ASP A 120 -1.14 28.24 -20.73
N LEU A 121 -2.34 27.81 -20.37
CA LEU A 121 -2.96 26.58 -20.88
C LEU A 121 -4.01 26.85 -22.00
N HIS A 122 -4.22 28.11 -22.38
CA HIS A 122 -5.20 28.46 -23.41
C HIS A 122 -4.84 27.83 -24.77
N ASN A 123 -5.87 27.31 -25.45
CA ASN A 123 -5.76 26.71 -26.79
C ASN A 123 -4.73 25.55 -26.88
N ARG A 124 -4.50 24.84 -25.77
CA ARG A 124 -3.70 23.62 -25.76
C ARG A 124 -4.59 22.38 -25.79
N ASP A 125 -4.09 21.32 -26.40
CA ASP A 125 -4.75 20.02 -26.32
C ASP A 125 -4.71 19.50 -24.89
N ALA A 126 -5.84 18.94 -24.44
CA ALA A 126 -5.96 18.31 -23.12
C ALA A 126 -6.41 16.86 -23.27
N TYR A 127 -5.70 15.98 -22.59
CA TYR A 127 -6.09 14.58 -22.44
C TYR A 127 -6.79 14.42 -21.12
N ILE A 128 -8.01 13.91 -21.12
CA ILE A 128 -8.86 13.79 -19.93
C ILE A 128 -9.01 12.32 -19.60
N GLY A 129 -8.70 11.98 -18.33
CA GLY A 129 -8.97 10.68 -17.72
C GLY A 129 -10.11 10.81 -16.73
N ILE A 130 -11.05 9.87 -16.77
CA ILE A 130 -12.19 9.84 -15.85
C ILE A 130 -12.26 8.45 -15.21
N ASP A 131 -12.22 8.42 -13.88
CA ASP A 131 -12.46 7.21 -13.09
C ASP A 131 -13.77 7.38 -12.32
N LEU A 132 -14.73 6.50 -12.62
CA LEU A 132 -16.07 6.57 -12.05
C LEU A 132 -16.25 5.57 -10.91
N SER A 133 -16.50 6.08 -9.73
CA SER A 133 -16.86 5.26 -8.57
C SER A 133 -18.34 4.89 -8.57
N LYS A 134 -18.64 3.63 -8.27
CA LYS A 134 -20.03 3.15 -8.11
C LYS A 134 -20.54 3.25 -6.67
N SER A 135 -19.68 3.12 -5.66
CA SER A 135 -20.15 3.05 -4.26
C SER A 135 -19.20 3.57 -3.20
N ASN A 136 -17.95 3.17 -3.19
CA ASN A 136 -17.06 3.38 -2.05
C ASN A 136 -15.84 4.26 -2.34
N ASP A 137 -15.40 4.31 -3.58
CA ASP A 137 -14.24 5.10 -3.97
C ASP A 137 -14.62 6.54 -4.30
N LEU A 138 -13.63 7.35 -4.64
CA LEU A 138 -13.84 8.68 -5.20
C LEU A 138 -14.06 8.56 -6.71
N THR A 139 -14.88 9.42 -7.27
CA THR A 139 -14.85 9.68 -8.71
C THR A 139 -13.75 10.71 -8.95
N ALA A 140 -12.86 10.46 -9.88
CA ALA A 140 -11.79 11.39 -10.22
C ALA A 140 -11.84 11.78 -11.69
N VAL A 141 -11.56 13.05 -11.95
CA VAL A 141 -11.32 13.58 -13.30
C VAL A 141 -9.92 14.17 -13.30
N SER A 142 -9.07 13.68 -14.17
CA SER A 142 -7.70 14.15 -14.32
C SER A 142 -7.49 14.68 -15.72
N TRP A 143 -6.62 15.67 -15.85
CA TRP A 143 -6.22 16.19 -17.16
C TRP A 143 -4.72 16.33 -17.28
N LEU A 144 -4.25 16.05 -18.46
CA LEU A 144 -2.85 16.09 -18.86
C LEU A 144 -2.72 17.03 -20.06
N ILE A 145 -1.93 18.09 -19.95
CA ILE A 145 -1.78 19.11 -20.97
C ILE A 145 -0.30 19.24 -21.33
N PRO A 146 0.12 18.95 -22.59
CA PRO A 146 1.48 19.16 -23.01
C PRO A 146 1.87 20.64 -22.92
N ILE A 147 2.97 20.95 -22.24
CA ILE A 147 3.48 22.33 -22.08
C ILE A 147 4.76 22.60 -22.88
N GLY A 148 5.23 21.61 -23.63
CA GLY A 148 6.43 21.67 -24.45
C GLY A 148 7.64 21.00 -23.79
N ASN A 149 8.70 20.78 -24.56
CA ASN A 149 9.96 20.17 -24.10
C ASN A 149 9.81 18.81 -23.43
N GLY A 150 8.79 18.01 -23.82
CA GLY A 150 8.49 16.72 -23.18
C GLY A 150 7.87 16.84 -21.79
N GLN A 151 7.49 18.03 -21.36
CA GLN A 151 6.85 18.28 -20.08
C GLN A 151 5.33 18.38 -20.23
N PHE A 152 4.63 18.01 -19.16
CA PHE A 152 3.18 18.02 -19.08
C PHE A 152 2.72 18.74 -17.81
N TYR A 153 1.66 19.53 -17.92
CA TYR A 153 0.89 19.95 -16.78
C TYR A 153 -0.13 18.87 -16.48
N CYS A 154 -0.15 18.38 -15.25
CA CYS A 154 -1.09 17.39 -14.78
C CYS A 154 -1.82 17.93 -13.55
N ASP A 155 -3.12 17.77 -13.53
CA ASP A 155 -3.95 18.14 -12.39
C ASP A 155 -5.17 17.23 -12.32
N SER A 156 -5.86 17.21 -11.19
CA SER A 156 -7.03 16.35 -10.99
C SER A 156 -8.03 16.97 -10.03
N HIS A 157 -9.27 16.58 -10.19
CA HIS A 157 -10.35 16.92 -9.26
C HIS A 157 -11.09 15.66 -8.86
N SER A 158 -11.28 15.48 -7.54
CA SER A 158 -11.96 14.33 -6.98
C SER A 158 -13.31 14.69 -6.41
N PHE A 159 -14.28 13.80 -6.61
CA PHE A 159 -15.65 13.96 -6.15
C PHE A 159 -15.99 12.91 -5.11
N VAL A 160 -16.48 13.35 -3.98
CA VAL A 160 -16.87 12.48 -2.87
C VAL A 160 -18.35 12.14 -2.98
N GLY A 161 -18.67 10.86 -3.17
CA GLY A 161 -20.06 10.41 -3.17
C GLY A 161 -20.64 10.45 -1.75
N THR A 162 -21.76 11.18 -1.58
CA THR A 162 -22.41 11.39 -0.27
C THR A 162 -23.71 10.62 -0.09
N LYS A 163 -23.95 9.59 -0.88
CA LYS A 163 -25.21 8.82 -0.86
C LYS A 163 -25.61 8.33 0.54
N TYR A 164 -24.66 7.98 1.38
CA TYR A 164 -24.86 7.49 2.74
C TYR A 164 -24.45 8.51 3.82
N GLY A 165 -24.30 9.76 3.44
CA GLY A 165 -23.85 10.85 4.31
C GLY A 165 -22.32 11.00 4.36
N LEU A 166 -21.87 12.26 4.33
CA LEU A 166 -20.44 12.60 4.36
C LEU A 166 -19.77 12.16 5.65
N ASP A 167 -20.44 12.27 6.80
CA ASP A 167 -19.89 11.85 8.09
C ASP A 167 -19.58 10.36 8.15
N SER A 168 -20.47 9.54 7.60
CA SER A 168 -20.26 8.10 7.52
C SER A 168 -19.04 7.76 6.64
N LYS A 169 -18.86 8.52 5.56
CA LYS A 169 -17.73 8.34 4.66
C LYS A 169 -16.42 8.79 5.31
N ILE A 170 -16.38 9.94 5.96
CA ILE A 170 -15.24 10.44 6.73
C ILE A 170 -14.79 9.40 7.78
N LYS A 171 -15.75 8.85 8.53
CA LYS A 171 -15.46 7.84 9.56
C LYS A 171 -14.89 6.55 8.97
N ARG A 172 -15.43 6.11 7.82
CA ARG A 172 -15.00 4.87 7.16
C ARG A 172 -13.61 5.00 6.54
N ASP A 173 -13.36 6.11 5.85
CA ASP A 173 -12.14 6.32 5.07
C ASP A 173 -11.00 6.91 5.91
N GLY A 174 -11.32 7.44 7.10
CA GLY A 174 -10.35 8.12 7.98
C GLY A 174 -9.81 9.44 7.43
N ILE A 175 -10.53 10.06 6.48
CA ILE A 175 -10.12 11.27 5.75
C ILE A 175 -11.10 12.40 6.06
N ASP A 176 -10.60 13.57 6.47
CA ASP A 176 -11.42 14.76 6.69
C ASP A 176 -11.71 15.49 5.37
N TYR A 177 -12.66 14.99 4.62
CA TYR A 177 -13.08 15.57 3.34
C TYR A 177 -13.58 17.02 3.45
N ARG A 178 -14.11 17.43 4.62
CA ARG A 178 -14.52 18.84 4.82
C ARG A 178 -13.35 19.80 4.90
N SER A 179 -12.23 19.33 5.47
CA SER A 179 -11.01 20.14 5.50
C SER A 179 -10.38 20.25 4.12
N MET A 180 -10.39 19.18 3.34
CA MET A 180 -9.91 19.18 1.95
C MET A 180 -10.75 20.11 1.07
N GLU A 181 -12.07 20.02 1.14
CA GLU A 181 -12.98 20.92 0.41
C GLU A 181 -12.71 22.40 0.74
N ARG A 182 -12.48 22.72 2.03
CA ARG A 182 -12.12 24.09 2.45
C ARG A 182 -10.77 24.55 1.97
N ALA A 183 -9.84 23.62 1.79
CA ALA A 183 -8.51 23.89 1.23
C ALA A 183 -8.53 24.03 -0.30
N GLY A 184 -9.64 23.65 -0.95
CA GLY A 184 -9.77 23.65 -2.41
C GLY A 184 -9.11 22.42 -3.06
N GLU A 185 -8.97 21.35 -2.30
CA GLU A 185 -8.41 20.08 -2.74
C GLU A 185 -9.51 19.09 -3.18
#